data_1dee30214ceb0d99741c9ddcbf5994d4
#
_entry.id   1dee30214ceb0d99741c9ddcbf5994d4
#
_cell.length_a   1.000
_cell.length_b   1.000
_cell.length_c   1.000
_cell.angle_alpha   90.00
_cell.angle_beta   90.00
_cell.angle_gamma   90.00
#
_symmetry.space_group_name_H-M   'P 1'
#
loop_
_entity.id
_entity.type
_entity.pdbx_description
1 polymer ?
#
loop_
_entity_poly.entity_id
_entity_poly.type
_entity_poly.pdbx_seq_one_letter_code
_entity_poly.pdbx_strand_id
1 'polypeptide(L)'
;DILRLRTPELAKLGITELEYEFYRRLVEKQLLTYRLHGESWREKVIERPVVHKDYDEQPRGPFIVCVDTSGSMGGFNEQCAKAFCLALMRIALAENRRCYIMLFSTEIVRYELSGPQGIEQAIRFLSQQFRGGTDLASCFRAIMERLQSREWFDADAVVISDFIAQRLPDDVTSKVKELQR
;
A
#
# COMPACT_ATOMS: atom_id res chain seq x y z
N ASP A 1 21.30 10.18 8.97
CA ASP A 1 20.17 10.70 8.19
C ASP A 1 20.69 11.69 7.15
N ILE A 2 20.74 11.25 5.88
CA ILE A 2 21.30 12.01 4.73
C ILE A 2 20.57 13.36 4.56
N LEU A 3 19.30 13.43 4.90
CA LEU A 3 18.47 14.64 4.79
C LEU A 3 18.88 15.75 5.77
N ARG A 4 19.73 15.45 6.75
CA ARG A 4 20.22 16.42 7.72
C ARG A 4 21.68 16.84 7.49
N LEU A 5 22.30 16.39 6.40
CA LEU A 5 23.66 16.77 6.06
C LEU A 5 23.74 18.26 5.73
N ARG A 6 24.84 18.91 6.17
CA ARG A 6 25.10 20.30 5.79
C ARG A 6 25.48 20.41 4.32
N THR A 7 25.12 21.52 3.70
CA THR A 7 25.39 21.78 2.28
C THR A 7 26.83 21.50 1.85
N PRO A 8 27.87 21.85 2.61
CA PRO A 8 29.26 21.52 2.26
C PRO A 8 29.57 20.03 2.21
N GLU A 9 28.85 19.20 2.99
CA GLU A 9 29.02 17.76 2.94
C GLU A 9 28.36 17.16 1.69
N LEU A 10 27.19 17.68 1.31
CA LEU A 10 26.50 17.26 0.08
C LEU A 10 27.27 17.67 -1.18
N ALA A 11 27.92 18.83 -1.17
CA ALA A 11 28.72 19.32 -2.29
C ALA A 11 29.90 18.41 -2.65
N LYS A 12 30.38 17.59 -1.69
CA LYS A 12 31.47 16.63 -1.95
C LYS A 12 31.03 15.49 -2.85
N LEU A 13 29.74 15.16 -2.89
CA LEU A 13 29.20 14.09 -3.76
C LEU A 13 29.17 14.47 -5.25
N GLY A 14 29.35 15.74 -5.58
CA GLY A 14 29.41 16.22 -6.97
C GLY A 14 30.84 16.34 -7.54
N ILE A 15 31.87 16.01 -6.77
CA ILE A 15 33.28 16.15 -7.14
C ILE A 15 33.96 14.81 -6.87
N THR A 16 34.40 14.13 -7.93
CA THR A 16 34.93 12.77 -7.88
C THR A 16 36.07 12.60 -6.87
N GLU A 17 36.96 13.59 -6.78
CA GLU A 17 38.09 13.58 -5.86
C GLU A 17 37.70 13.71 -4.38
N LEU A 18 36.53 14.30 -4.11
CA LEU A 18 36.03 14.52 -2.76
C LEU A 18 35.03 13.45 -2.29
N GLU A 19 34.56 12.59 -3.19
CA GLU A 19 33.63 11.50 -2.83
C GLU A 19 34.27 10.52 -1.85
N TYR A 20 35.56 10.19 -2.01
CA TYR A 20 36.29 9.33 -1.09
C TYR A 20 36.32 9.92 0.32
N GLU A 21 36.53 11.22 0.45
CA GLU A 21 36.53 11.91 1.72
C GLU A 21 35.12 11.91 2.35
N PHE A 22 34.09 12.05 1.52
CA PHE A 22 32.70 11.93 1.99
C PHE A 22 32.42 10.53 2.56
N TYR A 23 32.76 9.48 1.82
CA TYR A 23 32.53 8.10 2.27
C TYR A 23 33.36 7.75 3.51
N ARG A 24 34.60 8.20 3.57
CA ARG A 24 35.43 8.03 4.77
C ARG A 24 34.75 8.63 6.00
N ARG A 25 34.30 9.89 5.91
CA ARG A 25 33.60 10.59 7.01
C ARG A 25 32.26 9.96 7.35
N LEU A 26 31.58 9.39 6.38
CA LEU A 26 30.34 8.65 6.61
C LEU A 26 30.58 7.40 7.47
N VAL A 27 31.61 6.63 7.17
CA VAL A 27 31.98 5.43 7.93
C VAL A 27 32.48 5.80 9.35
N GLU A 28 33.30 6.85 9.43
CA GLU A 28 33.83 7.36 10.71
C GLU A 28 32.77 8.15 11.52
N LYS A 29 31.54 8.31 11.02
CA LYS A 29 30.46 9.09 11.64
C LYS A 29 30.83 10.56 11.90
N GLN A 30 31.69 11.14 11.07
CA GLN A 30 32.20 12.51 11.18
C GLN A 30 31.49 13.51 10.24
N LEU A 31 30.45 13.10 9.55
CA LEU A 31 29.68 14.01 8.71
C LEU A 31 28.96 15.06 9.53
N LEU A 32 29.09 16.31 9.12
CA LEU A 32 28.42 17.42 9.75
C LEU A 32 26.94 17.44 9.38
N THR A 33 26.09 17.37 10.36
CA THR A 33 24.63 17.39 10.22
C THR A 33 24.03 18.62 10.88
N TYR A 34 22.88 19.06 10.38
CA TYR A 34 22.07 20.06 11.08
C TYR A 34 21.45 19.42 12.32
N ARG A 35 21.65 20.07 13.47
CA ARG A 35 20.89 19.78 14.67
C ARG A 35 19.78 20.80 14.77
N LEU A 36 18.56 20.37 14.51
CA LEU A 36 17.41 21.24 14.68
C LEU A 36 17.17 21.41 16.18
N HIS A 37 17.40 22.64 16.67
CA HIS A 37 16.92 23.09 17.95
C HIS A 37 15.72 23.98 17.69
N GLY A 38 14.57 23.57 18.12
CA GLY A 38 13.34 24.35 18.06
C GLY A 38 12.42 23.91 19.17
N GLU A 39 11.63 24.82 19.67
CA GLU A 39 10.51 24.48 20.51
C GLU A 39 9.44 23.86 19.63
N SER A 40 9.24 22.56 19.75
CA SER A 40 8.08 21.90 19.15
C SER A 40 6.93 21.99 20.14
N TRP A 41 5.83 22.57 19.71
CA TRP A 41 4.58 22.42 20.42
C TRP A 41 4.24 20.94 20.41
N ARG A 42 4.49 20.25 21.51
CA ARG A 42 3.91 18.94 21.74
C ARG A 42 2.49 19.19 22.20
N GLU A 43 1.54 18.84 21.37
CA GLU A 43 0.20 18.62 21.87
C GLU A 43 0.30 17.60 23.01
N LYS A 44 0.14 18.08 24.23
CA LYS A 44 0.01 17.20 25.38
C LYS A 44 -1.38 16.60 25.24
N VAL A 45 -1.46 15.43 24.60
CA VAL A 45 -2.66 14.64 24.68
C VAL A 45 -2.87 14.37 26.16
N ILE A 46 -3.77 15.16 26.77
CA ILE A 46 -4.31 14.85 28.08
C ILE A 46 -5.15 13.61 27.81
N GLU A 47 -4.58 12.44 28.09
CA GLU A 47 -5.36 11.22 28.18
C GLU A 47 -6.40 11.46 29.29
N ARG A 48 -7.53 12.01 28.91
CA ARG A 48 -8.71 11.79 29.72
C ARG A 48 -8.86 10.28 29.76
N PRO A 49 -9.12 9.66 30.92
CA PRO A 49 -9.45 8.26 30.95
C PRO A 49 -10.70 8.12 30.06
N VAL A 50 -10.48 7.82 28.81
CA VAL A 50 -11.52 7.32 27.96
C VAL A 50 -11.89 6.03 28.66
N VAL A 51 -13.09 5.99 29.24
CA VAL A 51 -13.70 4.73 29.58
C VAL A 51 -13.66 3.96 28.27
N HIS A 52 -12.66 3.07 28.14
CA HIS A 52 -12.69 2.07 27.11
C HIS A 52 -13.99 1.31 27.40
N LYS A 53 -15.06 1.67 26.70
CA LYS A 53 -16.02 0.66 26.36
C LYS A 53 -15.15 -0.35 25.63
N ASP A 54 -14.98 -1.51 26.25
CA ASP A 54 -14.56 -2.69 25.53
C ASP A 54 -15.53 -2.80 24.35
N TYR A 55 -15.16 -2.18 23.24
CA TYR A 55 -15.71 -2.59 21.98
C TYR A 55 -15.19 -4.01 21.88
N ASP A 56 -16.08 -4.98 22.10
CA ASP A 56 -15.84 -6.35 21.66
C ASP A 56 -15.12 -6.22 20.33
N GLU A 57 -13.83 -6.53 20.31
CA GLU A 57 -13.05 -6.51 19.07
C GLU A 57 -13.68 -7.60 18.21
N GLN A 58 -14.71 -7.19 17.47
CA GLN A 58 -15.26 -8.08 16.44
C GLN A 58 -14.09 -8.44 15.54
N PRO A 59 -13.87 -9.73 15.31
CA PRO A 59 -12.76 -10.16 14.46
C PRO A 59 -12.89 -9.44 13.13
N ARG A 60 -11.88 -8.65 12.79
CA ARG A 60 -11.85 -7.89 11.54
C ARG A 60 -11.84 -8.86 10.38
N GLY A 61 -12.65 -8.60 9.38
CA GLY A 61 -12.78 -9.43 8.18
C GLY A 61 -11.49 -9.51 7.34
N PRO A 62 -11.46 -10.37 6.34
CA PRO A 62 -10.32 -10.50 5.42
C PRO A 62 -10.14 -9.26 4.53
N PHE A 63 -9.00 -9.16 3.84
CA PHE A 63 -8.75 -8.10 2.84
C PHE A 63 -8.99 -8.60 1.42
N ILE A 64 -9.70 -7.83 0.62
CA ILE A 64 -9.77 -7.96 -0.84
C ILE A 64 -9.08 -6.74 -1.44
N VAL A 65 -7.91 -6.92 -2.02
CA VAL A 65 -7.12 -5.84 -2.61
C VAL A 65 -7.19 -5.94 -4.13
N CYS A 66 -7.73 -4.93 -4.77
CA CYS A 66 -7.84 -4.87 -6.23
C CYS A 66 -6.83 -3.87 -6.77
N VAL A 67 -5.96 -4.32 -7.66
CA VAL A 67 -4.88 -3.51 -8.21
C VAL A 67 -5.07 -3.36 -9.71
N ASP A 68 -5.13 -2.12 -10.14
CA ASP A 68 -5.12 -1.74 -11.55
C ASP A 68 -3.75 -2.06 -12.15
N THR A 69 -3.76 -2.87 -13.20
CA THR A 69 -2.54 -3.22 -13.95
C THR A 69 -2.53 -2.64 -15.35
N SER A 70 -3.26 -1.54 -15.55
CA SER A 70 -3.25 -0.78 -16.79
C SER A 70 -1.89 -0.17 -17.10
N GLY A 71 -1.67 0.20 -18.35
CA GLY A 71 -0.41 0.79 -18.79
C GLY A 71 -0.11 2.14 -18.12
N SER A 72 -1.11 2.92 -17.71
CA SER A 72 -0.96 4.18 -16.97
C SER A 72 -0.43 3.98 -15.55
N MET A 73 -0.67 2.80 -14.97
CA MET A 73 -0.12 2.39 -13.68
C MET A 73 1.32 1.90 -13.75
N GLY A 74 1.95 1.85 -14.93
CA GLY A 74 3.34 1.40 -15.07
C GLY A 74 4.37 2.31 -14.40
N GLY A 75 5.59 1.79 -14.19
CA GLY A 75 6.70 2.54 -13.62
C GLY A 75 6.56 2.80 -12.13
N PHE A 76 6.59 4.05 -11.70
CA PHE A 76 6.56 4.43 -10.29
C PHE A 76 5.24 4.02 -9.60
N ASN A 77 4.10 4.19 -10.28
CA ASN A 77 2.79 3.81 -9.73
C ASN A 77 2.71 2.30 -9.48
N GLU A 78 3.27 1.48 -10.38
CA GLU A 78 3.37 0.04 -10.21
C GLU A 78 4.17 -0.33 -8.95
N GLN A 79 5.32 0.32 -8.73
CA GLN A 79 6.14 0.08 -7.54
C GLN A 79 5.41 0.47 -6.26
N CYS A 80 4.73 1.61 -6.26
CA CYS A 80 3.92 2.05 -5.12
C CYS A 80 2.77 1.08 -4.82
N ALA A 81 2.04 0.64 -5.85
CA ALA A 81 0.94 -0.31 -5.70
C ALA A 81 1.43 -1.65 -5.14
N LYS A 82 2.54 -2.17 -5.65
CA LYS A 82 3.16 -3.41 -5.14
C LYS A 82 3.62 -3.27 -3.69
N ALA A 83 4.27 -2.15 -3.33
CA ALA A 83 4.70 -1.88 -1.96
C ALA A 83 3.51 -1.79 -1.00
N PHE A 84 2.42 -1.13 -1.43
CA PHE A 84 1.20 -1.02 -0.64
C PHE A 84 0.53 -2.39 -0.41
N CYS A 85 0.45 -3.23 -1.45
CA CYS A 85 -0.06 -4.60 -1.32
C CYS A 85 0.77 -5.44 -0.34
N LEU A 86 2.10 -5.32 -0.38
CA LEU A 86 2.97 -6.00 0.58
C LEU A 86 2.75 -5.51 2.03
N ALA A 87 2.50 -4.21 2.21
CA ALA A 87 2.19 -3.65 3.51
C ALA A 87 0.84 -4.20 4.04
N LEU A 88 -0.19 -4.25 3.21
CA LEU A 88 -1.48 -4.86 3.57
C LEU A 88 -1.37 -6.35 3.88
N MET A 89 -0.60 -7.09 3.09
CA MET A 89 -0.31 -8.51 3.36
C MET A 89 0.38 -8.68 4.71
N ARG A 90 1.35 -7.84 5.05
CA ARG A 90 2.03 -7.86 6.34
C ARG A 90 1.07 -7.59 7.50
N ILE A 91 0.16 -6.63 7.34
CA ILE A 91 -0.88 -6.33 8.34
C ILE A 91 -1.81 -7.54 8.48
N ALA A 92 -2.27 -8.11 7.36
CA ALA A 92 -3.14 -9.28 7.36
C ALA A 92 -2.51 -10.47 8.11
N LEU A 93 -1.23 -10.75 7.86
CA LEU A 93 -0.50 -11.80 8.55
C LEU A 93 -0.34 -11.52 10.05
N ALA A 94 -0.05 -10.26 10.43
CA ALA A 94 0.10 -9.87 11.83
C ALA A 94 -1.23 -9.97 12.61
N GLU A 95 -2.34 -9.68 11.96
CA GLU A 95 -3.70 -9.75 12.52
C GLU A 95 -4.38 -11.11 12.28
N ASN A 96 -3.66 -12.09 11.71
CA ASN A 96 -4.20 -13.39 11.31
C ASN A 96 -5.44 -13.29 10.40
N ARG A 97 -5.44 -12.31 9.49
CA ARG A 97 -6.49 -12.07 8.51
C ARG A 97 -6.10 -12.66 7.16
N ARG A 98 -7.07 -13.10 6.39
CA ARG A 98 -6.83 -13.54 5.00
C ARG A 98 -6.63 -12.34 4.09
N CYS A 99 -5.75 -12.48 3.09
CA CYS A 99 -5.48 -11.45 2.09
C CYS A 99 -5.62 -12.03 0.69
N TYR A 100 -6.48 -11.42 -0.11
CA TYR A 100 -6.77 -11.80 -1.48
C TYR A 100 -6.50 -10.64 -2.41
N ILE A 101 -5.63 -10.85 -3.41
CA ILE A 101 -5.29 -9.82 -4.40
C ILE A 101 -5.94 -10.17 -5.74
N MET A 102 -6.62 -9.22 -6.32
CA MET A 102 -7.11 -9.26 -7.70
C MET A 102 -6.38 -8.21 -8.52
N LEU A 103 -5.68 -8.63 -9.55
CA LEU A 103 -5.16 -7.73 -10.57
C LEU A 103 -6.20 -7.58 -11.66
N PHE A 104 -6.54 -6.36 -11.99
CA PHE A 104 -7.50 -6.12 -13.05
C PHE A 104 -6.92 -5.23 -14.15
N SER A 105 -7.21 -5.60 -15.37
CA SER A 105 -6.96 -4.84 -16.58
C SER A 105 -8.12 -5.08 -17.54
N THR A 106 -7.89 -5.70 -18.69
CA THR A 106 -8.90 -6.35 -19.53
C THR A 106 -9.29 -7.72 -19.00
N GLU A 107 -8.44 -8.33 -18.18
CA GLU A 107 -8.64 -9.62 -17.54
C GLU A 107 -8.42 -9.48 -16.03
N ILE A 108 -8.95 -10.42 -15.25
CA ILE A 108 -8.78 -10.46 -13.80
C ILE A 108 -7.92 -11.66 -13.43
N VAL A 109 -6.74 -11.38 -12.85
CA VAL A 109 -5.85 -12.38 -12.26
C VAL A 109 -5.99 -12.36 -10.76
N ARG A 110 -6.06 -13.53 -10.12
CA ARG A 110 -6.38 -13.69 -8.72
C ARG A 110 -5.26 -14.37 -7.96
N TYR A 111 -4.90 -13.82 -6.78
CA TYR A 111 -3.89 -14.37 -5.88
C TYR A 111 -4.42 -14.44 -4.44
N GLU A 112 -4.34 -15.60 -3.82
CA GLU A 112 -4.63 -15.75 -2.39
C GLU A 112 -3.32 -15.83 -1.61
N LEU A 113 -2.94 -14.74 -0.93
CA LEU A 113 -1.63 -14.61 -0.30
C LEU A 113 -1.55 -15.26 1.09
N SER A 114 -2.67 -15.51 1.71
CA SER A 114 -2.75 -16.13 3.05
C SER A 114 -2.84 -17.66 3.04
N GLY A 115 -2.89 -18.27 1.86
CA GLY A 115 -2.95 -19.72 1.72
C GLY A 115 -1.57 -20.40 1.83
N PRO A 116 -1.51 -21.75 1.78
CA PRO A 116 -0.25 -22.51 1.84
C PRO A 116 0.76 -22.15 0.77
N GLN A 117 0.29 -21.65 -0.38
CA GLN A 117 1.11 -21.21 -1.51
C GLN A 117 1.27 -19.68 -1.56
N GLY A 118 0.96 -18.98 -0.46
CA GLY A 118 0.92 -17.52 -0.42
C GLY A 118 2.23 -16.86 -0.82
N ILE A 119 3.38 -17.41 -0.42
CA ILE A 119 4.70 -16.87 -0.80
C ILE A 119 4.93 -16.98 -2.29
N GLU A 120 4.62 -18.13 -2.90
CA GLU A 120 4.77 -18.34 -4.33
C GLU A 120 3.86 -17.40 -5.13
N GLN A 121 2.63 -17.24 -4.68
CA GLN A 121 1.67 -16.32 -5.28
C GLN A 121 2.10 -14.87 -5.12
N ALA A 122 2.67 -14.49 -3.97
CA ALA A 122 3.24 -13.15 -3.78
C ALA A 122 4.41 -12.88 -4.75
N ILE A 123 5.29 -13.84 -4.96
CA ILE A 123 6.39 -13.72 -5.93
C ILE A 123 5.84 -13.56 -7.34
N ARG A 124 4.85 -14.34 -7.73
CA ARG A 124 4.20 -14.23 -9.04
C ARG A 124 3.54 -12.86 -9.22
N PHE A 125 2.84 -12.35 -8.20
CA PHE A 125 2.26 -11.02 -8.20
C PHE A 125 3.32 -9.93 -8.40
N LEU A 126 4.43 -9.98 -7.65
CA LEU A 126 5.51 -9.01 -7.75
C LEU A 126 6.21 -9.02 -9.12
N SER A 127 6.24 -10.19 -9.78
CA SER A 127 6.84 -10.36 -11.11
C SER A 127 5.94 -9.86 -12.24
N GLN A 128 4.65 -9.60 -11.99
CA GLN A 128 3.74 -9.08 -13.00
C GLN A 128 4.15 -7.67 -13.43
N GLN A 129 4.07 -7.41 -14.74
CA GLN A 129 4.24 -6.08 -15.31
C GLN A 129 2.87 -5.48 -15.66
N PHE A 130 2.66 -4.21 -15.35
CA PHE A 130 1.42 -3.53 -15.62
C PHE A 130 1.40 -3.01 -17.04
N ARG A 131 0.58 -3.61 -17.90
CA ARG A 131 0.52 -3.31 -19.35
C ARG A 131 -0.86 -3.48 -19.96
N GLY A 132 -1.91 -3.55 -19.15
CA GLY A 132 -3.27 -3.80 -19.61
C GLY A 132 -4.06 -2.54 -19.95
N GLY A 133 -5.32 -2.74 -20.31
CA GLY A 133 -6.36 -1.72 -20.30
C GLY A 133 -6.93 -1.55 -18.88
N THR A 134 -8.02 -0.76 -18.75
CA THR A 134 -8.66 -0.53 -17.44
C THR A 134 -10.15 -0.85 -17.51
N ASP A 135 -10.57 -1.93 -16.86
CA ASP A 135 -11.99 -2.28 -16.70
C ASP A 135 -12.39 -2.28 -15.22
N LEU A 136 -12.66 -1.09 -14.70
CA LEU A 136 -13.14 -0.89 -13.35
C LEU A 136 -14.51 -1.53 -13.09
N ALA A 137 -15.38 -1.59 -14.09
CA ALA A 137 -16.72 -2.16 -13.92
C ALA A 137 -16.64 -3.67 -13.62
N SER A 138 -15.82 -4.41 -14.37
CA SER A 138 -15.57 -5.83 -14.11
C SER A 138 -14.88 -6.06 -12.77
N CYS A 139 -13.94 -5.18 -12.36
CA CYS A 139 -13.32 -5.23 -11.04
C CYS A 139 -14.37 -5.13 -9.92
N PHE A 140 -15.24 -4.11 -9.94
CA PHE A 140 -16.27 -3.95 -8.92
C PHE A 140 -17.28 -5.11 -8.91
N ARG A 141 -17.65 -5.66 -10.08
CA ARG A 141 -18.51 -6.85 -10.13
C ARG A 141 -17.82 -8.06 -9.47
N ALA A 142 -16.54 -8.27 -9.71
CA ALA A 142 -15.77 -9.34 -9.08
C ALA A 142 -15.64 -9.17 -7.55
N ILE A 143 -15.49 -7.93 -7.05
CA ILE A 143 -15.52 -7.62 -5.63
C ILE A 143 -16.88 -8.01 -5.04
N MET A 144 -17.96 -7.53 -5.65
CA MET A 144 -19.32 -7.79 -5.17
C MET A 144 -19.66 -9.28 -5.18
N GLU A 145 -19.25 -10.01 -6.21
CA GLU A 145 -19.40 -11.47 -6.28
C GLU A 145 -18.64 -12.15 -5.12
N ARG A 146 -17.42 -11.69 -4.84
CA ARG A 146 -16.60 -12.27 -3.76
C ARG A 146 -17.20 -11.98 -2.39
N LEU A 147 -17.70 -10.77 -2.15
CA LEU A 147 -18.34 -10.38 -0.89
C LEU A 147 -19.64 -11.15 -0.62
N GLN A 148 -20.30 -11.71 -1.63
CA GLN A 148 -21.48 -12.55 -1.44
C GLN A 148 -21.15 -13.94 -0.87
N SER A 149 -19.89 -14.35 -0.91
CA SER A 149 -19.49 -15.64 -0.34
C SER A 149 -19.37 -15.56 1.18
N ARG A 150 -19.78 -16.62 1.89
CA ARG A 150 -19.79 -16.67 3.35
C ARG A 150 -18.42 -16.40 4.00
N GLU A 151 -17.35 -16.66 3.28
CA GLU A 151 -15.98 -16.49 3.79
C GLU A 151 -15.46 -15.04 3.65
N TRP A 152 -16.13 -14.20 2.86
CA TRP A 152 -15.67 -12.88 2.46
C TRP A 152 -16.73 -11.77 2.66
N PHE A 153 -17.86 -12.09 3.29
CA PHE A 153 -18.98 -11.14 3.43
C PHE A 153 -18.64 -9.90 4.25
N ASP A 154 -17.69 -10.03 5.18
CA ASP A 154 -17.19 -8.97 6.06
C ASP A 154 -15.80 -8.46 5.65
N ALA A 155 -15.38 -8.73 4.41
CA ALA A 155 -14.07 -8.33 3.91
C ALA A 155 -13.98 -6.82 3.68
N ASP A 156 -12.81 -6.26 4.04
CA ASP A 156 -12.43 -4.90 3.64
C ASP A 156 -11.95 -4.90 2.19
N ALA A 157 -12.66 -4.22 1.30
CA ALA A 157 -12.28 -4.11 -0.11
C ALA A 157 -11.51 -2.82 -0.38
N VAL A 158 -10.29 -2.92 -0.92
CA VAL A 158 -9.41 -1.81 -1.28
C VAL A 158 -9.13 -1.84 -2.77
N VAL A 159 -9.35 -0.72 -3.45
CA VAL A 159 -9.04 -0.57 -4.89
C VAL A 159 -7.89 0.42 -5.04
N ILE A 160 -6.83 -0.01 -5.73
CA ILE A 160 -5.63 0.78 -6.03
C ILE A 160 -5.61 1.01 -7.54
N SER A 161 -5.82 2.25 -7.98
CA SER A 161 -5.85 2.67 -9.37
C SER A 161 -5.56 4.16 -9.46
N ASP A 162 -5.13 4.65 -10.61
CA ASP A 162 -5.10 6.08 -10.93
C ASP A 162 -6.50 6.60 -11.33
N PHE A 163 -7.48 5.71 -11.40
CA PHE A 163 -8.87 5.98 -11.79
C PHE A 163 -9.03 6.64 -13.18
N ILE A 164 -8.03 6.50 -14.03
CA ILE A 164 -8.11 6.92 -15.43
C ILE A 164 -8.87 5.83 -16.21
N ALA A 165 -10.19 5.87 -16.12
CA ALA A 165 -11.06 4.84 -16.68
C ALA A 165 -12.37 5.42 -17.22
N GLN A 166 -13.13 4.62 -17.94
CA GLN A 166 -14.48 4.98 -18.37
C GLN A 166 -15.40 5.13 -17.15
N ARG A 167 -16.44 5.96 -17.32
CA ARG A 167 -17.47 6.13 -16.29
C ARG A 167 -18.08 4.78 -15.92
N LEU A 168 -18.19 4.53 -14.62
CA LEU A 168 -18.84 3.33 -14.11
C LEU A 168 -20.33 3.32 -14.50
N PRO A 169 -20.85 2.15 -14.90
CA PRO A 169 -22.29 1.96 -15.11
C PRO A 169 -23.09 2.25 -13.85
N ASP A 170 -24.29 2.80 -14.02
CA ASP A 170 -25.14 3.23 -12.89
C ASP A 170 -25.59 2.03 -12.03
N ASP A 171 -25.72 0.84 -12.60
CA ASP A 171 -26.00 -0.40 -11.87
C ASP A 171 -24.90 -0.77 -10.89
N VAL A 172 -23.63 -0.65 -11.30
CA VAL A 172 -22.46 -0.89 -10.44
C VAL A 172 -22.38 0.14 -9.33
N THR A 173 -22.54 1.42 -9.69
CA THR A 173 -22.48 2.53 -8.73
C THR A 173 -23.55 2.40 -7.63
N SER A 174 -24.77 2.00 -8.01
CA SER A 174 -25.88 1.81 -7.07
C SER A 174 -25.62 0.66 -6.10
N LYS A 175 -25.12 -0.48 -6.59
CA LYS A 175 -24.77 -1.63 -5.76
C LYS A 175 -23.60 -1.36 -4.80
N VAL A 176 -22.58 -0.62 -5.25
CA VAL A 176 -21.47 -0.22 -4.36
C VAL A 176 -21.97 0.66 -3.21
N LYS A 177 -22.85 1.62 -3.49
CA LYS A 177 -23.47 2.46 -2.46
C LYS A 177 -24.34 1.67 -1.47
N GLU A 178 -24.95 0.59 -1.92
CA GLU A 178 -25.77 -0.29 -1.07
C GLU A 178 -24.89 -1.10 -0.10
N LEU A 179 -23.73 -1.57 -0.58
CA LEU A 179 -22.77 -2.33 0.25
C LEU A 179 -21.98 -1.47 1.26
N GLN A 180 -21.96 -0.16 1.09
CA GLN A 180 -21.29 0.78 2.01
C GLN A 180 -22.18 1.24 3.18
N ARG A 181 -23.44 0.81 3.25
CA ARG A 181 -24.40 1.12 4.31
C ARG A 181 -24.42 0.04 5.37
#